data_9c7e361c4dfda589f2422b1fb175143c
#
_entry.id   9c7e361c4dfda589f2422b1fb175143c
#
_cell.length_a   1.000
_cell.length_b   1.000
_cell.length_c   1.000
_cell.angle_alpha   90.00
_cell.angle_beta   90.00
_cell.angle_gamma   90.00
#
_symmetry.space_group_name_H-M   'P 1'
#
loop_
_entity.id
_entity.type
_entity.pdbx_description
1 polymer ?
#
loop_
_entity_poly.entity_id
_entity_poly.type
_entity_poly.pdbx_seq_one_letter_code
_entity_poly.pdbx_strand_id
1 'polypeptide(L)'
;FLPKNLDSVYLRQTCIGKLNINKKGKINKIQYVFGNQKDNLIYAKSISGGKYFLTKDTISPSIKPINFRNEKWVTNLSTLRIRVDDEFSGIKKYRASINGKWILMEHEPKRKLLFFEFDDVKFSKTELKLNLHVEDMVGNVNEFEATIYRKKIK
;
A
#
# COMPACT_ATOMS: atom_id res chain seq x y z
N PHE A 1 6.50 -19.69 -18.14
CA PHE A 1 5.69 -20.74 -17.49
C PHE A 1 6.18 -20.95 -16.06
N LEU A 2 5.26 -21.06 -15.12
CA LEU A 2 5.55 -21.39 -13.73
C LEU A 2 5.41 -22.90 -13.51
N PRO A 3 6.21 -23.51 -12.61
CA PRO A 3 6.06 -24.93 -12.25
C PRO A 3 4.66 -25.23 -11.71
N LYS A 4 4.12 -26.41 -12.02
CA LYS A 4 2.73 -26.79 -11.68
C LYS A 4 2.44 -27.01 -10.20
N ASN A 5 3.47 -27.19 -9.36
CA ASN A 5 3.32 -27.57 -7.93
C ASN A 5 3.80 -26.47 -6.99
N LEU A 6 3.65 -25.19 -7.35
CA LEU A 6 3.99 -24.10 -6.47
C LEU A 6 2.83 -23.76 -5.52
N ASP A 7 3.17 -23.41 -4.28
CA ASP A 7 2.23 -22.88 -3.30
C ASP A 7 1.50 -21.64 -3.87
N SER A 8 0.22 -21.51 -3.55
CA SER A 8 -0.63 -20.38 -4.01
C SER A 8 -0.07 -19.01 -3.62
N VAL A 9 0.55 -18.90 -2.44
CA VAL A 9 1.22 -17.67 -1.98
C VAL A 9 2.44 -17.37 -2.84
N TYR A 10 3.24 -18.40 -3.13
CA TYR A 10 4.41 -18.28 -3.99
C TYR A 10 4.03 -17.78 -5.38
N LEU A 11 2.98 -18.35 -5.96
CA LEU A 11 2.48 -17.96 -7.30
C LEU A 11 2.05 -16.50 -7.28
N ARG A 12 1.25 -16.09 -6.29
CA ARG A 12 0.74 -14.73 -6.17
C ARG A 12 1.84 -13.69 -6.06
N GLN A 13 2.89 -13.98 -5.27
CA GLN A 13 4.03 -13.08 -5.06
C GLN A 13 5.00 -13.04 -6.24
N THR A 14 4.88 -13.99 -7.20
CA THR A 14 5.74 -14.01 -8.38
C THR A 14 5.29 -12.94 -9.37
N CYS A 15 6.22 -12.16 -9.87
CA CYS A 15 5.97 -11.03 -10.77
C CYS A 15 7.10 -10.87 -11.78
N ILE A 16 6.92 -9.94 -12.72
CA ILE A 16 7.92 -9.62 -13.72
C ILE A 16 8.74 -8.42 -13.26
N GLY A 17 10.06 -8.59 -13.24
CA GLY A 17 11.03 -7.52 -13.04
C GLY A 17 11.69 -7.12 -14.36
N LYS A 18 11.96 -5.83 -14.53
CA LYS A 18 12.76 -5.28 -15.62
C LYS A 18 14.06 -4.72 -15.07
N LEU A 19 15.18 -5.10 -15.68
CA LEU A 19 16.48 -4.50 -15.32
C LEU A 19 16.63 -3.13 -15.97
N ASN A 20 16.79 -2.11 -15.12
CA ASN A 20 17.25 -0.81 -15.56
C ASN A 20 18.78 -0.76 -15.49
N ILE A 21 19.41 -0.67 -16.65
CA ILE A 21 20.87 -0.66 -16.78
C ILE A 21 21.29 0.77 -17.14
N ASN A 22 22.27 1.29 -16.42
CA ASN A 22 22.82 2.62 -16.71
C ASN A 22 23.72 2.62 -17.95
N LYS A 23 24.16 3.80 -18.40
CA LYS A 23 25.05 3.94 -19.56
C LYS A 23 26.40 3.20 -19.44
N LYS A 24 26.81 2.83 -18.23
CA LYS A 24 28.02 2.07 -17.94
C LYS A 24 27.79 0.55 -17.88
N GLY A 25 26.60 0.07 -18.25
CA GLY A 25 26.27 -1.36 -18.23
C GLY A 25 25.99 -1.94 -16.84
N LYS A 26 25.96 -1.13 -15.78
CA LYS A 26 25.64 -1.58 -14.42
C LYS A 26 24.14 -1.53 -14.15
N ILE A 27 23.64 -2.54 -13.41
CA ILE A 27 22.25 -2.58 -12.94
C ILE A 27 22.08 -1.42 -11.96
N ASN A 28 21.14 -0.53 -12.27
CA ASN A 28 20.80 0.62 -11.43
C ASN A 28 19.61 0.29 -10.53
N LYS A 29 18.60 -0.37 -11.07
CA LYS A 29 17.35 -0.70 -10.37
C LYS A 29 16.65 -1.87 -11.06
N ILE A 30 15.94 -2.68 -10.26
CA ILE A 30 14.90 -3.59 -10.76
C ILE A 30 13.58 -2.84 -10.67
N GLN A 31 12.87 -2.77 -11.76
CA GLN A 31 11.54 -2.14 -11.83
C GLN A 31 10.48 -3.22 -11.90
N TYR A 32 9.45 -3.11 -11.09
CA TYR A 32 8.24 -3.92 -11.22
C TYR A 32 7.55 -3.64 -12.55
N VAL A 33 7.10 -4.69 -13.21
CA VAL A 33 6.31 -4.60 -14.44
C VAL A 33 4.93 -5.15 -14.12
N PHE A 34 3.92 -4.29 -14.23
CA PHE A 34 2.55 -4.71 -14.04
C PHE A 34 2.19 -5.82 -15.04
N GLY A 35 1.75 -6.94 -14.50
CA GLY A 35 1.38 -8.11 -15.28
C GLY A 35 0.11 -8.75 -14.76
N ASN A 36 -0.44 -9.64 -15.57
CA ASN A 36 -1.56 -10.48 -15.17
C ASN A 36 -1.08 -11.91 -15.01
N GLN A 37 -1.68 -12.63 -14.09
CA GLN A 37 -1.47 -14.04 -13.90
C GLN A 37 -2.74 -14.79 -14.27
N LYS A 38 -2.59 -15.80 -15.09
CA LYS A 38 -3.67 -16.74 -15.44
C LYS A 38 -3.08 -18.14 -15.50
N ASP A 39 -3.66 -19.05 -14.74
CA ASP A 39 -3.14 -20.42 -14.57
C ASP A 39 -1.65 -20.39 -14.14
N ASN A 40 -0.78 -21.05 -14.88
CA ASN A 40 0.68 -21.07 -14.65
C ASN A 40 1.43 -20.07 -15.56
N LEU A 41 0.74 -19.02 -16.03
CA LEU A 41 1.30 -18.04 -16.95
C LEU A 41 1.28 -16.66 -16.29
N ILE A 42 2.43 -15.96 -16.33
CA ILE A 42 2.51 -14.53 -16.03
C ILE A 42 2.82 -13.83 -17.35
N TYR A 43 2.02 -12.82 -17.68
CA TYR A 43 2.19 -12.03 -18.91
C TYR A 43 1.99 -10.54 -18.64
N ALA A 44 2.75 -9.72 -19.35
CA ALA A 44 2.65 -8.27 -19.30
C ALA A 44 2.78 -7.69 -20.70
N LYS A 45 2.13 -6.54 -20.91
CA LYS A 45 2.40 -5.70 -22.09
C LYS A 45 3.53 -4.73 -21.74
N SER A 46 4.55 -4.69 -22.57
CA SER A 46 5.63 -3.72 -22.43
C SER A 46 5.84 -2.97 -23.73
N ILE A 47 5.94 -1.66 -23.66
CA ILE A 47 6.20 -0.77 -24.78
C ILE A 47 7.70 -0.46 -24.96
N SER A 48 8.55 -1.00 -24.09
CA SER A 48 9.99 -0.71 -24.11
C SER A 48 10.81 -1.99 -24.12
N GLY A 49 11.85 -2.02 -24.94
CA GLY A 49 12.86 -3.10 -24.94
C GLY A 49 13.57 -3.20 -23.58
N GLY A 50 14.25 -4.32 -23.33
CA GLY A 50 15.03 -4.51 -22.13
C GLY A 50 15.14 -5.97 -21.71
N LYS A 51 15.80 -6.21 -20.56
CA LYS A 51 15.92 -7.53 -19.96
C LYS A 51 14.82 -7.70 -18.90
N TYR A 52 13.97 -8.70 -19.08
CA TYR A 52 12.87 -9.08 -18.21
C TYR A 52 13.15 -10.43 -17.58
N PHE A 53 12.71 -10.62 -16.35
CA PHE A 53 12.87 -11.87 -15.61
C PHE A 53 11.74 -12.05 -14.59
N LEU A 54 11.56 -13.27 -14.14
CA LEU A 54 10.66 -13.56 -13.04
C LEU A 54 11.36 -13.25 -11.71
N THR A 55 10.66 -12.58 -10.84
CA THR A 55 11.10 -12.25 -9.48
C THR A 55 9.95 -12.38 -8.50
N LYS A 56 10.17 -12.06 -7.25
CA LYS A 56 9.14 -12.06 -6.21
C LYS A 56 9.12 -10.76 -5.47
N ASP A 57 7.94 -10.40 -5.01
CA ASP A 57 7.72 -9.41 -3.99
C ASP A 57 7.12 -10.08 -2.75
N THR A 58 7.88 -10.15 -1.70
CA THR A 58 7.49 -10.79 -0.43
C THR A 58 7.38 -9.79 0.72
N ILE A 59 7.58 -8.50 0.42
CA ILE A 59 7.61 -7.45 1.44
C ILE A 59 6.25 -6.74 1.43
N SER A 60 5.60 -6.74 2.58
CA SER A 60 4.33 -6.03 2.74
C SER A 60 4.52 -4.51 2.72
N PRO A 61 3.51 -3.74 2.30
CA PRO A 61 3.55 -2.29 2.35
C PRO A 61 3.87 -1.74 3.73
N SER A 62 4.59 -0.66 3.81
CA SER A 62 4.85 0.06 5.06
C SER A 62 3.75 1.07 5.34
N ILE A 63 3.35 1.20 6.63
CA ILE A 63 2.34 2.14 7.11
C ILE A 63 2.94 2.94 8.26
N LYS A 64 2.99 4.28 8.16
CA LYS A 64 3.57 5.15 9.20
C LYS A 64 2.70 6.40 9.42
N PRO A 65 2.12 6.59 10.61
CA PRO A 65 1.42 7.83 10.95
C PRO A 65 2.41 9.01 10.93
N ILE A 66 1.95 10.17 10.43
CA ILE A 66 2.80 11.37 10.27
C ILE A 66 2.53 12.38 11.38
N ASN A 67 1.27 12.73 11.60
CA ASN A 67 0.89 13.85 12.45
C ASN A 67 0.10 13.44 13.71
N PHE A 68 -0.02 12.15 13.97
CA PHE A 68 -0.65 11.62 15.17
C PHE A 68 0.11 10.42 15.72
N ARG A 69 -0.23 10.00 16.93
CA ARG A 69 0.31 8.79 17.58
C ARG A 69 -0.82 8.07 18.29
N ASN A 70 -0.62 6.78 18.56
CA ASN A 70 -1.53 5.99 19.37
C ASN A 70 -1.74 6.64 20.75
N GLU A 71 -2.97 6.59 21.27
CA GLU A 71 -3.38 7.11 22.57
C GLU A 71 -3.13 8.61 22.77
N LYS A 72 -3.17 9.41 21.70
CA LYS A 72 -3.02 10.87 21.77
C LYS A 72 -4.25 11.62 21.28
N TRP A 73 -4.39 12.83 21.82
CA TRP A 73 -5.43 13.77 21.41
C TRP A 73 -5.10 14.38 20.04
N VAL A 74 -6.11 14.38 19.15
CA VAL A 74 -6.02 14.95 17.81
C VAL A 74 -7.08 16.03 17.58
N THR A 75 -7.61 16.63 18.64
CA THR A 75 -8.70 17.63 18.57
C THR A 75 -8.34 18.81 17.66
N ASN A 76 -7.07 19.24 17.68
CA ASN A 76 -6.59 20.39 16.92
C ASN A 76 -6.17 20.05 15.48
N LEU A 77 -6.31 18.79 15.07
CA LEU A 77 -6.01 18.40 13.71
C LEU A 77 -7.27 18.45 12.84
N SER A 78 -7.21 19.09 11.69
CA SER A 78 -8.24 18.98 10.65
C SER A 78 -8.13 17.66 9.90
N THR A 79 -6.91 17.15 9.76
CA THR A 79 -6.57 16.02 8.88
C THR A 79 -5.71 15.00 9.61
N LEU A 80 -6.01 13.70 9.50
CA LEU A 80 -5.05 12.62 9.79
C LEU A 80 -4.22 12.32 8.55
N ARG A 81 -2.91 12.14 8.75
CA ARG A 81 -1.96 11.85 7.65
C ARG A 81 -1.17 10.60 7.95
N ILE A 82 -1.16 9.66 7.01
CA ILE A 82 -0.44 8.39 7.11
C ILE A 82 0.39 8.22 5.84
N ARG A 83 1.67 7.96 5.99
CA ARG A 83 2.51 7.55 4.87
C ARG A 83 2.29 6.07 4.61
N VAL A 84 2.03 5.73 3.35
CA VAL A 84 1.99 4.35 2.86
C VAL A 84 2.96 4.22 1.71
N ASP A 85 3.76 3.18 1.74
CA ASP A 85 4.77 2.95 0.71
C ASP A 85 4.99 1.46 0.51
N ASP A 86 5.26 1.10 -0.71
CA ASP A 86 5.76 -0.20 -1.10
C ASP A 86 6.98 0.00 -2.00
N GLU A 87 8.06 -0.74 -1.72
CA GLU A 87 9.35 -0.48 -2.36
C GLU A 87 9.44 -1.08 -3.77
N PHE A 88 8.59 -2.06 -4.09
CA PHE A 88 8.74 -2.79 -5.34
C PHE A 88 7.49 -2.79 -6.21
N SER A 89 6.42 -3.47 -5.78
CA SER A 89 5.21 -3.62 -6.63
C SER A 89 4.26 -2.43 -6.57
N GLY A 90 4.30 -1.67 -5.48
CA GLY A 90 3.44 -0.51 -5.27
C GLY A 90 2.09 -0.85 -4.62
N ILE A 91 1.38 0.17 -4.18
CA ILE A 91 0.09 0.02 -3.50
C ILE A 91 -1.01 -0.29 -4.51
N LYS A 92 -1.76 -1.37 -4.28
CA LYS A 92 -2.91 -1.79 -5.08
C LYS A 92 -4.23 -1.23 -4.53
N LYS A 93 -4.44 -1.42 -3.23
CA LYS A 93 -5.65 -0.94 -2.57
C LYS A 93 -5.41 -0.68 -1.08
N TYR A 94 -6.27 0.11 -0.52
CA TYR A 94 -6.34 0.37 0.91
C TYR A 94 -7.79 0.50 1.36
N ARG A 95 -8.04 0.26 2.64
CA ARG A 95 -9.34 0.45 3.26
C ARG A 95 -9.16 0.90 4.69
N ALA A 96 -9.85 1.97 5.08
CA ALA A 96 -9.81 2.50 6.43
C ALA A 96 -11.19 2.51 7.09
N SER A 97 -11.20 2.40 8.41
CA SER A 97 -12.40 2.57 9.22
C SER A 97 -12.08 3.27 10.53
N ILE A 98 -13.05 3.99 11.08
CA ILE A 98 -13.01 4.53 12.45
C ILE A 98 -14.22 3.95 13.21
N ASN A 99 -13.96 3.31 14.35
CA ASN A 99 -14.97 2.62 15.17
C ASN A 99 -15.82 1.63 14.34
N GLY A 100 -15.18 0.91 13.43
CA GLY A 100 -15.83 -0.05 12.53
C GLY A 100 -16.60 0.56 11.35
N LYS A 101 -16.77 1.89 11.31
CA LYS A 101 -17.41 2.58 10.18
C LYS A 101 -16.36 2.95 9.15
N TRP A 102 -16.59 2.57 7.89
CA TRP A 102 -15.72 2.94 6.78
C TRP A 102 -15.57 4.46 6.67
N ILE A 103 -14.36 4.91 6.38
CA ILE A 103 -14.02 6.30 6.10
C ILE A 103 -13.30 6.41 4.76
N LEU A 104 -13.53 7.50 4.06
CA LEU A 104 -12.76 7.84 2.87
C LEU A 104 -11.40 8.37 3.30
N MET A 105 -10.33 7.77 2.80
CA MET A 105 -8.99 8.37 2.82
C MET A 105 -8.59 8.73 1.40
N GLU A 106 -8.16 9.95 1.20
CA GLU A 106 -7.63 10.37 -0.09
C GLU A 106 -6.18 9.90 -0.24
N HIS A 107 -5.80 9.52 -1.47
CA HIS A 107 -4.45 9.04 -1.77
C HIS A 107 -3.71 10.01 -2.67
N GLU A 108 -2.54 10.43 -2.23
CA GLU A 108 -1.58 11.22 -3.01
C GLU A 108 -0.34 10.37 -3.31
N PRO A 109 -0.32 9.61 -4.42
CA PRO A 109 0.74 8.63 -4.70
C PRO A 109 2.13 9.23 -4.78
N LYS A 110 2.26 10.43 -5.36
CA LYS A 110 3.56 11.13 -5.49
C LYS A 110 4.21 11.43 -4.15
N ARG A 111 3.41 11.68 -3.11
CA ARG A 111 3.86 11.92 -1.73
C ARG A 111 3.80 10.69 -0.86
N LYS A 112 3.28 9.57 -1.39
CA LYS A 112 3.07 8.31 -0.66
C LYS A 112 2.19 8.53 0.58
N LEU A 113 1.13 9.33 0.43
CA LEU A 113 0.32 9.84 1.53
C LEU A 113 -1.12 9.40 1.38
N LEU A 114 -1.68 8.88 2.47
CA LEU A 114 -3.12 8.80 2.72
C LEU A 114 -3.50 9.87 3.72
N PHE A 115 -4.62 10.55 3.48
CA PHE A 115 -5.13 11.53 4.43
C PHE A 115 -6.66 11.46 4.55
N PHE A 116 -7.14 11.73 5.76
CA PHE A 116 -8.55 11.73 6.12
C PHE A 116 -8.89 13.09 6.72
N GLU A 117 -9.94 13.74 6.17
CA GLU A 117 -10.48 15.00 6.67
C GLU A 117 -11.53 14.74 7.76
N PHE A 118 -11.34 15.32 8.94
CA PHE A 118 -12.30 15.13 10.04
C PHE A 118 -13.66 15.76 9.79
N ASP A 119 -13.74 16.74 8.91
CA ASP A 119 -14.99 17.43 8.58
C ASP A 119 -15.94 16.57 7.75
N ASP A 120 -15.43 15.52 7.09
CA ASP A 120 -16.24 14.60 6.30
C ASP A 120 -17.14 13.69 7.14
N VAL A 121 -16.83 13.50 8.43
CA VAL A 121 -17.56 12.55 9.28
C VAL A 121 -17.76 13.11 10.69
N LYS A 122 -19.01 13.13 11.14
CA LYS A 122 -19.34 13.45 12.54
C LYS A 122 -19.18 12.20 13.41
N PHE A 123 -18.37 12.31 14.46
CA PHE A 123 -18.16 11.24 15.43
C PHE A 123 -18.97 11.49 16.70
N SER A 124 -19.69 10.46 17.16
CA SER A 124 -20.44 10.52 18.42
C SER A 124 -19.58 10.22 19.65
N LYS A 125 -18.48 9.50 19.47
CA LYS A 125 -17.55 9.10 20.54
C LYS A 125 -16.30 9.97 20.53
N THR A 126 -15.73 10.21 21.72
CA THR A 126 -14.43 10.88 21.87
C THR A 126 -13.28 9.95 21.52
N GLU A 127 -13.42 8.66 21.84
CA GLU A 127 -12.45 7.62 21.47
C GLU A 127 -12.71 7.14 20.05
N LEU A 128 -11.69 7.22 19.22
CA LEU A 128 -11.72 6.85 17.82
C LEU A 128 -10.69 5.76 17.56
N LYS A 129 -11.17 4.56 17.23
CA LYS A 129 -10.33 3.40 16.86
C LYS A 129 -10.18 3.37 15.35
N LEU A 130 -9.03 3.79 14.87
CA LEU A 130 -8.65 3.77 13.46
C LEU A 130 -8.07 2.41 13.10
N ASN A 131 -8.59 1.80 12.03
CA ASN A 131 -8.02 0.62 11.39
C ASN A 131 -7.73 0.96 9.93
N LEU A 132 -6.54 0.60 9.45
CA LEU A 132 -6.13 0.77 8.07
C LEU A 132 -5.52 -0.53 7.55
N HIS A 133 -6.08 -1.04 6.47
CA HIS A 133 -5.61 -2.20 5.71
C HIS A 133 -5.02 -1.71 4.40
N VAL A 134 -3.83 -2.17 4.04
CA VAL A 134 -3.13 -1.82 2.80
C VAL A 134 -2.61 -3.09 2.12
N GLU A 135 -2.88 -3.22 0.82
CA GLU A 135 -2.45 -4.34 -0.02
C GLU A 135 -1.62 -3.82 -1.20
N ASP A 136 -0.51 -4.49 -1.50
CA ASP A 136 0.32 -4.24 -2.66
C ASP A 136 -0.21 -4.93 -3.94
N MET A 137 0.48 -4.74 -5.08
CA MET A 137 0.04 -5.29 -6.37
C MET A 137 0.10 -6.81 -6.45
N VAL A 138 0.89 -7.48 -5.61
CA VAL A 138 1.01 -8.94 -5.57
C VAL A 138 0.27 -9.57 -4.39
N GLY A 139 -0.43 -8.75 -3.59
CA GLY A 139 -1.31 -9.19 -2.50
C GLY A 139 -0.62 -9.42 -1.17
N ASN A 140 0.57 -8.85 -0.92
CA ASN A 140 1.07 -8.74 0.43
C ASN A 140 0.28 -7.66 1.17
N VAL A 141 -0.03 -7.90 2.43
CA VAL A 141 -0.91 -7.07 3.25
C VAL A 141 -0.18 -6.56 4.47
N ASN A 142 -0.46 -5.33 4.86
CA ASN A 142 -0.14 -4.80 6.18
C ASN A 142 -1.35 -4.09 6.78
N GLU A 143 -1.49 -4.18 8.09
CA GLU A 143 -2.56 -3.58 8.86
C GLU A 143 -1.99 -2.65 9.93
N PHE A 144 -2.69 -1.56 10.15
CA PHE A 144 -2.33 -0.56 11.16
C PHE A 144 -3.55 -0.23 12.00
N GLU A 145 -3.37 -0.24 13.31
CA GLU A 145 -4.40 0.14 14.28
C GLU A 145 -3.89 1.26 15.18
N ALA A 146 -4.76 2.19 15.50
CA ALA A 146 -4.48 3.23 16.49
C ALA A 146 -5.76 3.70 17.18
N THR A 147 -5.68 3.91 18.49
CA THR A 147 -6.69 4.61 19.25
C THR A 147 -6.28 6.07 19.38
N ILE A 148 -7.14 7.00 18.99
CA ILE A 148 -6.92 8.43 19.12
C ILE A 148 -8.11 9.09 19.80
N TYR A 149 -7.90 10.26 20.39
CA TYR A 149 -8.95 10.98 21.12
C TYR A 149 -9.25 12.32 20.45
N ARG A 150 -10.54 12.61 20.26
CA ARG A 150 -11.01 13.89 19.72
C ARG A 150 -12.22 14.38 20.49
N LYS A 151 -12.16 15.63 20.96
CA LYS A 151 -13.33 16.28 21.57
C LYS A 151 -14.39 16.52 20.50
N LYS A 152 -15.66 16.40 20.87
CA LYS A 152 -16.76 16.85 20.01
C LYS A 152 -16.62 18.36 19.80
N ILE A 153 -16.57 18.79 18.56
CA ILE A 153 -16.74 20.18 18.20
C ILE A 153 -18.26 20.42 18.18
N LYS A 154 -18.72 21.36 19.02
CA LYS A 154 -20.14 21.76 19.08
C LYS A 154 -20.56 22.42 17.78
#